data_840318709c728c483a07e408aafa35f3
#
_entry.id   840318709c728c483a07e408aafa35f3
#
_cell.length_a   1.000
_cell.length_b   1.000
_cell.length_c   1.000
_cell.angle_alpha   90.00
_cell.angle_beta   90.00
_cell.angle_gamma   90.00
#
_symmetry.space_group_name_H-M   'P 1'
#
loop_
_entity.id
_entity.type
_entity.pdbx_description
1 polymer ?
#
loop_
_entity_poly.entity_id
_entity_poly.type
_entity_poly.pdbx_seq_one_letter_code
_entity_poly.pdbx_strand_id
1 'polypeptide(L)'
;MNKAQSATVDCDKAATLLESLTELVIRAGEAILAVNRSAMHVTGKSDGSPVTEADLAADHIIVEGLTRLAPHVSLLSEERVHLATPPYKDSFFLIDPLDGTKEFVAGRNEFTVNVALVTHGVPLLGIVGAPALGLIWRGIVGKGAERLTLQGHAVSQAVPIKTRPCPPRGAPWTVAVSRSHGDARTESFIDERGGAVRAVLGSAVKFGRVAEGEVDIYPRLSPTSEWDVAAGHAVIVAAGGKVTDS
;
A
#
# COMPACT_ATOMS: atom_id res chain seq x y z
N MET A 1 -28.44 -5.99 26.29
CA MET A 1 -27.62 -6.26 25.09
C MET A 1 -27.28 -4.93 24.45
N ASN A 2 -26.09 -4.39 24.74
CA ASN A 2 -25.59 -3.16 24.11
C ASN A 2 -25.25 -3.49 22.66
N LYS A 3 -26.00 -2.96 21.68
CA LYS A 3 -25.57 -2.92 20.29
C LYS A 3 -24.31 -2.06 20.26
N ALA A 4 -23.14 -2.68 20.17
CA ALA A 4 -21.91 -1.96 19.82
C ALA A 4 -22.22 -1.25 18.50
N GLN A 5 -22.39 0.07 18.54
CA GLN A 5 -22.55 0.89 17.34
C GLN A 5 -21.32 0.64 16.48
N SER A 6 -21.55 0.06 15.29
CA SER A 6 -20.54 -0.01 14.25
C SER A 6 -20.07 1.41 13.96
N ALA A 7 -18.81 1.70 14.26
CA ALA A 7 -18.27 3.03 14.07
C ALA A 7 -17.88 3.18 12.60
N THR A 8 -18.79 3.68 11.77
CA THR A 8 -18.47 4.13 10.42
C THR A 8 -17.49 5.29 10.51
N VAL A 9 -16.37 5.19 9.85
CA VAL A 9 -15.35 6.25 9.73
C VAL A 9 -15.59 7.00 8.43
N ASP A 10 -15.92 8.27 8.53
CA ASP A 10 -16.06 9.20 7.40
C ASP A 10 -14.74 9.92 7.06
N CYS A 11 -14.75 10.76 6.03
CA CYS A 11 -13.58 11.50 5.58
C CYS A 11 -12.99 12.43 6.64
N ASP A 12 -13.81 13.02 7.53
CA ASP A 12 -13.32 13.96 8.53
C ASP A 12 -12.63 13.22 9.69
N LYS A 13 -13.20 12.10 10.12
CA LYS A 13 -12.54 11.21 11.08
C LYS A 13 -11.27 10.59 10.49
N ALA A 14 -11.29 10.18 9.21
CA ALA A 14 -10.10 9.68 8.52
C ALA A 14 -8.99 10.73 8.51
N ALA A 15 -9.34 12.01 8.29
CA ALA A 15 -8.37 13.11 8.31
C ALA A 15 -7.71 13.30 9.69
N THR A 16 -8.44 13.10 10.78
CA THR A 16 -7.85 13.19 12.13
C THR A 16 -6.87 12.08 12.44
N LEU A 17 -6.95 10.95 11.73
CA LEU A 17 -6.06 9.81 11.92
C LEU A 17 -4.81 9.88 11.05
N LEU A 18 -4.80 10.67 9.96
CA LEU A 18 -3.80 10.60 8.90
C LEU A 18 -2.36 10.76 9.42
N GLU A 19 -2.11 11.77 10.26
CA GLU A 19 -0.76 12.02 10.78
C GLU A 19 -0.28 10.90 11.70
N SER A 20 -1.13 10.45 12.63
CA SER A 20 -0.79 9.36 13.53
C SER A 20 -0.57 8.03 12.79
N LEU A 21 -1.36 7.77 11.75
CA LEU A 21 -1.17 6.59 10.89
C LEU A 21 0.15 6.69 10.10
N THR A 22 0.48 7.89 9.62
CA THR A 22 1.75 8.13 8.91
C THR A 22 2.93 7.86 9.83
N GLU A 23 2.87 8.32 11.08
CA GLU A 23 3.91 8.04 12.09
C GLU A 23 4.07 6.54 12.35
N LEU A 24 2.96 5.79 12.43
CA LEU A 24 3.02 4.34 12.56
C LEU A 24 3.72 3.67 11.37
N VAL A 25 3.42 4.12 10.14
CA VAL A 25 4.07 3.61 8.93
C VAL A 25 5.57 3.93 8.91
N ILE A 26 5.97 5.14 9.35
CA ILE A 26 7.39 5.50 9.48
C ILE A 26 8.08 4.56 10.47
N ARG A 27 7.55 4.40 11.67
CA ARG A 27 8.12 3.52 12.71
C ARG A 27 8.18 2.04 12.29
N ALA A 28 7.17 1.55 11.59
CA ALA A 28 7.20 0.21 11.01
C ALA A 28 8.31 0.08 9.97
N GLY A 29 8.45 1.07 9.09
CA GLY A 29 9.54 1.14 8.11
C GLY A 29 10.92 1.15 8.75
N GLU A 30 11.11 1.87 9.85
CA GLU A 30 12.35 1.87 10.64
C GLU A 30 12.67 0.48 11.21
N ALA A 31 11.66 -0.19 11.76
CA ALA A 31 11.83 -1.55 12.29
C ALA A 31 12.26 -2.53 11.19
N ILE A 32 11.67 -2.42 9.99
CA ILE A 32 12.08 -3.23 8.83
C ILE A 32 13.54 -2.94 8.46
N LEU A 33 13.93 -1.67 8.37
CA LEU A 33 15.30 -1.27 8.01
C LEU A 33 16.34 -1.69 9.06
N ALA A 34 15.95 -1.83 10.32
CA ALA A 34 16.83 -2.26 11.41
C ALA A 34 17.14 -3.75 11.37
N VAL A 35 16.35 -4.57 10.66
CA VAL A 35 16.58 -6.02 10.55
C VAL A 35 17.83 -6.28 9.71
N ASN A 36 18.75 -7.09 10.27
CA ASN A 36 19.95 -7.52 9.57
C ASN A 36 19.61 -8.60 8.52
N ARG A 37 19.47 -8.18 7.27
CA ARG A 37 19.12 -9.07 6.15
C ARG A 37 20.06 -10.25 5.98
N SER A 38 21.34 -10.14 6.38
CA SER A 38 22.34 -11.20 6.27
C SER A 38 22.19 -12.29 7.32
N ALA A 39 21.49 -12.02 8.41
CA ALA A 39 21.34 -12.93 9.56
C ALA A 39 19.87 -13.27 9.88
N MET A 40 18.91 -12.75 9.08
CA MET A 40 17.50 -12.98 9.34
C MET A 40 17.06 -14.42 9.02
N HIS A 41 16.12 -14.93 9.77
CA HIS A 41 15.43 -16.17 9.46
C HIS A 41 14.27 -15.91 8.51
N VAL A 42 14.20 -16.67 7.43
CA VAL A 42 13.09 -16.64 6.49
C VAL A 42 12.28 -17.92 6.70
N THR A 43 11.01 -17.76 7.03
CA THR A 43 10.07 -18.88 7.18
C THR A 43 9.07 -18.86 6.03
N GLY A 44 8.67 -20.02 5.54
CA GLY A 44 7.59 -20.12 4.52
C GLY A 44 6.22 -20.13 5.20
N LYS A 45 5.29 -19.30 4.69
CA LYS A 45 3.87 -19.40 5.03
C LYS A 45 3.23 -20.63 4.37
N SER A 46 2.01 -20.98 4.73
CA SER A 46 1.27 -22.11 4.17
C SER A 46 1.02 -22.01 2.66
N ASP A 47 0.98 -20.80 2.13
CA ASP A 47 0.85 -20.49 0.70
C ASP A 47 2.21 -20.45 -0.05
N GLY A 48 3.32 -20.69 0.66
CA GLY A 48 4.68 -20.68 0.11
C GLY A 48 5.31 -19.29 0.03
N SER A 49 4.63 -18.21 0.45
CA SER A 49 5.24 -16.89 0.55
C SER A 49 6.22 -16.82 1.72
N PRO A 50 7.31 -16.03 1.62
CA PRO A 50 8.23 -15.83 2.73
C PRO A 50 7.64 -14.90 3.78
N VAL A 51 7.95 -15.13 5.05
CA VAL A 51 7.78 -14.19 6.15
C VAL A 51 9.10 -14.08 6.90
N THR A 52 9.41 -12.89 7.36
CA THR A 52 10.64 -12.58 8.08
C THR A 52 10.36 -11.90 9.41
N GLU A 53 11.39 -11.74 10.22
CA GLU A 53 11.31 -10.95 11.46
C GLU A 53 10.91 -9.49 11.19
N ALA A 54 11.19 -8.97 9.98
CA ALA A 54 10.83 -7.63 9.58
C ALA A 54 9.32 -7.47 9.41
N ASP A 55 8.64 -8.45 8.78
CA ASP A 55 7.18 -8.49 8.64
C ASP A 55 6.51 -8.47 10.02
N LEU A 56 6.97 -9.32 10.93
CA LEU A 56 6.41 -9.46 12.28
C LEU A 56 6.65 -8.21 13.14
N ALA A 57 7.83 -7.58 13.04
CA ALA A 57 8.15 -6.37 13.79
C ALA A 57 7.28 -5.19 13.31
N ALA A 58 7.11 -5.04 12.00
CA ALA A 58 6.25 -4.02 11.42
C ALA A 58 4.77 -4.24 11.78
N ASP A 59 4.28 -5.50 11.66
CA ASP A 59 2.92 -5.88 12.07
C ASP A 59 2.63 -5.51 13.52
N HIS A 60 3.53 -5.84 14.43
CA HIS A 60 3.38 -5.54 15.85
C HIS A 60 3.21 -4.04 16.10
N ILE A 61 4.06 -3.20 15.51
CA ILE A 61 4.01 -1.74 15.65
C ILE A 61 2.68 -1.19 15.13
N ILE A 62 2.27 -1.61 13.93
CA ILE A 62 1.06 -1.09 13.29
C ILE A 62 -0.17 -1.54 14.07
N VAL A 63 -0.31 -2.82 14.39
CA VAL A 63 -1.49 -3.36 15.05
C VAL A 63 -1.65 -2.79 16.46
N GLU A 64 -0.57 -2.70 17.25
CA GLU A 64 -0.65 -2.05 18.57
C GLU A 64 -1.02 -0.58 18.46
N GLY A 65 -0.42 0.15 17.52
CA GLY A 65 -0.71 1.56 17.31
C GLY A 65 -2.17 1.77 16.92
N LEU A 66 -2.68 1.03 15.94
CA LEU A 66 -4.07 1.11 15.49
C LEU A 66 -5.07 0.72 16.59
N THR A 67 -4.76 -0.29 17.39
CA THR A 67 -5.60 -0.70 18.53
C THR A 67 -5.75 0.43 19.54
N ARG A 68 -4.71 1.25 19.73
CA ARG A 68 -4.77 2.43 20.61
C ARG A 68 -5.47 3.62 19.97
N LEU A 69 -5.19 3.89 18.67
CA LEU A 69 -5.72 5.05 17.96
C LEU A 69 -7.21 4.90 17.62
N ALA A 70 -7.63 3.71 17.25
CA ALA A 70 -8.98 3.44 16.77
C ALA A 70 -9.54 2.10 17.31
N PRO A 71 -9.73 1.96 18.65
CA PRO A 71 -10.08 0.67 19.27
C PRO A 71 -11.42 0.09 18.84
N HIS A 72 -12.25 0.87 18.18
CA HIS A 72 -13.56 0.42 17.68
C HIS A 72 -13.57 0.02 16.21
N VAL A 73 -12.44 0.21 15.49
CA VAL A 73 -12.27 -0.16 14.09
C VAL A 73 -11.60 -1.52 14.03
N SER A 74 -12.16 -2.44 13.25
CA SER A 74 -11.58 -3.77 13.05
C SER A 74 -10.25 -3.69 12.30
N LEU A 75 -9.37 -4.67 12.52
CA LEU A 75 -8.07 -4.77 11.87
C LEU A 75 -7.99 -6.09 11.11
N LEU A 76 -7.49 -6.05 9.89
CA LEU A 76 -7.13 -7.21 9.10
C LEU A 76 -5.71 -7.00 8.57
N SER A 77 -4.76 -7.74 9.14
CA SER A 77 -3.37 -7.78 8.71
C SER A 77 -3.06 -9.08 8.00
N GLU A 78 -2.22 -9.03 6.95
CA GLU A 78 -1.72 -10.22 6.27
C GLU A 78 -1.12 -11.24 7.25
N GLU A 79 -0.36 -10.79 8.24
CA GLU A 79 0.30 -11.67 9.21
C GLU A 79 -0.66 -12.29 10.24
N ARG A 80 -1.89 -11.77 10.33
CA ARG A 80 -2.92 -12.20 11.28
C ARG A 80 -4.22 -12.63 10.63
N VAL A 81 -4.26 -12.84 9.31
CA VAL A 81 -5.49 -13.19 8.58
C VAL A 81 -6.16 -14.45 9.14
N HIS A 82 -5.40 -15.40 9.65
CA HIS A 82 -5.90 -16.61 10.27
C HIS A 82 -6.68 -16.38 11.59
N LEU A 83 -6.53 -15.21 12.21
CA LEU A 83 -7.26 -14.79 13.43
C LEU A 83 -8.50 -13.96 13.09
N ALA A 84 -8.66 -13.59 11.84
CA ALA A 84 -9.74 -12.70 11.40
C ALA A 84 -11.08 -13.45 11.33
N THR A 85 -12.13 -12.85 11.90
CA THR A 85 -13.47 -13.44 11.93
C THR A 85 -14.46 -12.52 11.22
N PRO A 86 -15.00 -12.91 10.04
CA PRO A 86 -16.08 -12.19 9.38
C PRO A 86 -17.41 -12.28 10.19
N PRO A 87 -18.38 -11.37 9.99
CA PRO A 87 -18.30 -10.24 9.06
C PRO A 87 -17.50 -9.08 9.65
N TYR A 88 -16.74 -8.40 8.78
CA TYR A 88 -16.08 -7.15 9.17
C TYR A 88 -17.12 -6.04 9.36
N LYS A 89 -16.80 -5.08 10.24
CA LYS A 89 -17.63 -3.91 10.46
C LYS A 89 -17.66 -3.01 9.21
N ASP A 90 -18.54 -2.01 9.21
CA ASP A 90 -18.65 -1.03 8.12
C ASP A 90 -17.33 -0.33 7.80
N SER A 91 -16.47 -0.15 8.82
CA SER A 91 -15.10 0.32 8.64
C SER A 91 -14.10 -0.62 9.27
N PHE A 92 -12.99 -0.87 8.56
CA PHE A 92 -11.87 -1.68 9.04
C PHE A 92 -10.56 -1.24 8.38
N PHE A 93 -9.44 -1.53 9.05
CA PHE A 93 -8.12 -1.36 8.46
C PHE A 93 -7.68 -2.63 7.74
N LEU A 94 -7.10 -2.45 6.55
CA LEU A 94 -6.33 -3.47 5.83
C LEU A 94 -4.86 -3.10 5.91
N ILE A 95 -4.03 -4.09 6.27
CA ILE A 95 -2.62 -3.87 6.57
C ILE A 95 -1.79 -4.93 5.86
N ASP A 96 -0.81 -4.48 5.09
CA ASP A 96 0.31 -5.28 4.67
C ASP A 96 1.57 -4.69 5.33
N PRO A 97 2.12 -5.35 6.34
CA PRO A 97 3.26 -4.82 7.10
C PRO A 97 4.54 -4.73 6.27
N LEU A 98 4.71 -5.63 5.30
CA LEU A 98 5.87 -5.66 4.40
C LEU A 98 5.48 -6.27 3.04
N ASP A 99 4.84 -5.47 2.17
CA ASP A 99 4.66 -5.87 0.77
C ASP A 99 6.01 -5.89 0.04
N GLY A 100 6.27 -6.99 -0.63
CA GLY A 100 7.54 -7.22 -1.31
C GLY A 100 8.59 -7.89 -0.42
N THR A 101 8.21 -8.83 0.43
CA THR A 101 9.15 -9.63 1.23
C THR A 101 10.23 -10.30 0.37
N LYS A 102 9.89 -10.72 -0.86
CA LYS A 102 10.87 -11.26 -1.83
C LYS A 102 11.91 -10.22 -2.24
N GLU A 103 11.52 -8.98 -2.47
CA GLU A 103 12.41 -7.85 -2.76
C GLU A 103 13.30 -7.54 -1.56
N PHE A 104 12.71 -7.52 -0.37
CA PHE A 104 13.45 -7.31 0.87
C PHE A 104 14.53 -8.40 1.10
N VAL A 105 14.16 -9.66 1.00
CA VAL A 105 15.08 -10.81 1.14
C VAL A 105 16.18 -10.77 0.07
N ALA A 106 15.85 -10.36 -1.15
CA ALA A 106 16.80 -10.19 -2.25
C ALA A 106 17.71 -8.95 -2.13
N GLY A 107 17.64 -8.20 -1.03
CA GLY A 107 18.46 -7.01 -0.80
C GLY A 107 18.04 -5.78 -1.62
N ARG A 108 16.86 -5.79 -2.22
CA ARG A 108 16.32 -4.65 -2.99
C ARG A 108 15.66 -3.63 -2.07
N ASN A 109 15.45 -2.41 -2.59
CA ASN A 109 14.87 -1.30 -1.84
C ASN A 109 13.40 -1.02 -2.17
N GLU A 110 12.80 -1.79 -3.07
CA GLU A 110 11.42 -1.61 -3.52
C GLU A 110 10.47 -2.54 -2.76
N PHE A 111 10.30 -2.28 -1.46
CA PHE A 111 9.32 -2.90 -0.58
C PHE A 111 8.56 -1.81 0.16
N THR A 112 7.32 -2.10 0.58
CA THR A 112 6.45 -1.08 1.16
C THR A 112 5.72 -1.56 2.41
N VAL A 113 5.30 -0.60 3.23
CA VAL A 113 4.35 -0.76 4.33
C VAL A 113 3.03 -0.17 3.86
N ASN A 114 1.98 -0.95 3.80
CA ASN A 114 0.68 -0.53 3.29
C ASN A 114 -0.36 -0.54 4.41
N VAL A 115 -1.02 0.61 4.62
CA VAL A 115 -2.14 0.76 5.56
C VAL A 115 -3.30 1.44 4.84
N ALA A 116 -4.45 0.77 4.82
CA ALA A 116 -5.69 1.31 4.27
C ALA A 116 -6.80 1.32 5.32
N LEU A 117 -7.62 2.36 5.30
CA LEU A 117 -8.92 2.37 5.95
C LEU A 117 -9.99 2.15 4.89
N VAL A 118 -10.74 1.07 5.04
CA VAL A 118 -11.85 0.71 4.15
C VAL A 118 -13.16 1.05 4.86
N THR A 119 -14.09 1.69 4.16
CA THR A 119 -15.42 2.00 4.66
C THR A 119 -16.46 1.59 3.63
N HIS A 120 -17.47 0.82 4.05
CA HIS A 120 -18.50 0.25 3.17
C HIS A 120 -17.93 -0.49 1.95
N GLY A 121 -16.84 -1.22 2.15
CA GLY A 121 -16.18 -2.01 1.10
C GLY A 121 -15.32 -1.19 0.13
N VAL A 122 -15.15 0.12 0.35
CA VAL A 122 -14.35 1.00 -0.52
C VAL A 122 -13.18 1.58 0.28
N PRO A 123 -11.94 1.54 -0.25
CA PRO A 123 -10.80 2.21 0.37
C PRO A 123 -11.01 3.73 0.44
N LEU A 124 -11.00 4.28 1.65
CA LEU A 124 -11.23 5.70 1.94
C LEU A 124 -9.92 6.45 2.16
N LEU A 125 -9.01 5.87 2.92
CA LEU A 125 -7.69 6.41 3.21
C LEU A 125 -6.64 5.36 2.89
N GLY A 126 -5.51 5.78 2.34
CA GLY A 126 -4.37 4.92 2.07
C GLY A 126 -3.05 5.59 2.40
N ILE A 127 -2.13 4.80 2.92
CA ILE A 127 -0.73 5.17 3.13
C ILE A 127 0.13 4.04 2.60
N VAL A 128 1.02 4.37 1.67
CA VAL A 128 2.04 3.48 1.10
C VAL A 128 3.40 4.05 1.46
N GLY A 129 4.06 3.45 2.42
CA GLY A 129 5.41 3.85 2.83
C GLY A 129 6.46 2.99 2.16
N ALA A 130 7.47 3.58 1.52
CA ALA A 130 8.63 2.92 0.94
C ALA A 130 9.90 3.32 1.73
N PRO A 131 10.18 2.65 2.86
CA PRO A 131 11.15 3.13 3.83
C PRO A 131 12.58 3.21 3.28
N ALA A 132 12.99 2.25 2.45
CA ALA A 132 14.31 2.25 1.84
C ALA A 132 14.47 3.30 0.73
N LEU A 133 13.37 3.85 0.22
CA LEU A 133 13.38 4.96 -0.73
C LEU A 133 13.20 6.32 -0.05
N GLY A 134 12.89 6.35 1.25
CA GLY A 134 12.59 7.57 1.99
C GLY A 134 11.32 8.26 1.49
N LEU A 135 10.33 7.52 1.00
CA LEU A 135 9.10 8.06 0.40
C LEU A 135 7.86 7.50 1.08
N ILE A 136 6.84 8.34 1.17
CA ILE A 136 5.48 7.93 1.54
C ILE A 136 4.50 8.58 0.58
N TRP A 137 3.57 7.81 0.02
CA TRP A 137 2.40 8.31 -0.67
C TRP A 137 1.19 8.10 0.24
N ARG A 138 0.42 9.16 0.47
CA ARG A 138 -0.78 9.09 1.31
C ARG A 138 -1.91 9.90 0.72
N GLY A 139 -3.14 9.50 1.00
CA GLY A 139 -4.30 10.22 0.49
C GLY A 139 -5.60 9.81 1.16
N ILE A 140 -6.57 10.71 1.08
CA ILE A 140 -7.95 10.49 1.51
C ILE A 140 -8.85 10.83 0.32
N VAL A 141 -9.67 9.89 -0.07
CA VAL A 141 -10.63 10.06 -1.17
C VAL A 141 -11.52 11.27 -0.89
N GLY A 142 -11.58 12.20 -1.83
CA GLY A 142 -12.30 13.46 -1.68
C GLY A 142 -11.53 14.61 -1.01
N LYS A 143 -10.34 14.36 -0.43
CA LYS A 143 -9.50 15.41 0.17
C LYS A 143 -8.18 15.64 -0.56
N GLY A 144 -7.73 14.67 -1.36
CA GLY A 144 -6.49 14.74 -2.13
C GLY A 144 -5.42 13.78 -1.65
N ALA A 145 -4.29 13.80 -2.34
CA ALA A 145 -3.13 12.97 -2.05
C ALA A 145 -1.84 13.79 -2.05
N GLU A 146 -0.84 13.31 -1.33
CA GLU A 146 0.48 13.92 -1.27
C GLU A 146 1.58 12.87 -1.17
N ARG A 147 2.78 13.25 -1.60
CA ARG A 147 4.00 12.50 -1.37
C ARG A 147 4.85 13.20 -0.33
N LEU A 148 5.26 12.42 0.67
CA LEU A 148 6.23 12.86 1.67
C LEU A 148 7.61 12.32 1.30
N THR A 149 8.64 13.14 1.54
CA THR A 149 10.04 12.73 1.50
C THR A 149 10.56 12.71 2.92
N LEU A 150 11.23 11.61 3.30
CA LEU A 150 11.82 11.45 4.62
C LEU A 150 13.33 11.76 4.57
N GLN A 151 13.82 12.39 5.61
CA GLN A 151 15.25 12.51 5.90
C GLN A 151 15.50 11.91 7.29
N GLY A 152 16.07 10.71 7.32
CA GLY A 152 16.02 9.87 8.51
C GLY A 152 14.57 9.53 8.87
N HIS A 153 14.19 9.87 10.10
CA HIS A 153 12.84 9.59 10.63
C HIS A 153 11.85 10.76 10.48
N ALA A 154 12.31 11.88 9.97
CA ALA A 154 11.51 13.10 9.88
C ALA A 154 11.00 13.35 8.45
N VAL A 155 9.78 13.84 8.34
CA VAL A 155 9.26 14.37 7.07
C VAL A 155 10.01 15.65 6.75
N SER A 156 10.80 15.64 5.66
CA SER A 156 11.54 16.80 5.18
C SER A 156 10.76 17.61 4.15
N GLN A 157 9.84 16.98 3.44
CA GLN A 157 9.01 17.61 2.41
C GLN A 157 7.66 16.92 2.28
N ALA A 158 6.61 17.70 2.05
CA ALA A 158 5.28 17.23 1.66
C ALA A 158 4.87 17.95 0.36
N VAL A 159 4.49 17.21 -0.67
CA VAL A 159 4.12 17.76 -1.98
C VAL A 159 2.78 17.16 -2.40
N PRO A 160 1.76 17.98 -2.68
CA PRO A 160 0.53 17.50 -3.30
C PRO A 160 0.81 16.80 -4.62
N ILE A 161 0.15 15.67 -4.85
CA ILE A 161 0.34 14.87 -6.06
C ILE A 161 -0.99 14.69 -6.80
N LYS A 162 -0.88 14.48 -8.11
CA LYS A 162 -2.00 14.14 -8.99
C LYS A 162 -1.54 13.15 -10.05
N THR A 163 -2.44 12.24 -10.43
CA THR A 163 -2.24 11.43 -11.62
C THR A 163 -2.14 12.31 -12.85
N ARG A 164 -1.36 11.89 -13.84
CA ARG A 164 -1.31 12.60 -15.12
C ARG A 164 -2.46 12.15 -16.04
N PRO A 165 -2.88 12.99 -17.00
CA PRO A 165 -3.84 12.59 -18.02
C PRO A 165 -3.35 11.39 -18.84
N CYS A 166 -4.29 10.57 -19.31
CA CYS A 166 -3.95 9.50 -20.26
C CYS A 166 -3.20 10.06 -21.47
N PRO A 167 -2.19 9.34 -21.99
CA PRO A 167 -1.48 9.75 -23.19
C PRO A 167 -2.42 9.96 -24.38
N PRO A 168 -2.18 10.96 -25.24
CA PRO A 168 -2.93 11.12 -26.47
C PRO A 168 -2.86 9.87 -27.35
N ARG A 169 -3.87 9.70 -28.21
CA ARG A 169 -3.89 8.56 -29.14
C ARG A 169 -2.61 8.51 -29.99
N GLY A 170 -1.93 7.38 -29.97
CA GLY A 170 -0.68 7.17 -30.70
C GLY A 170 0.59 7.56 -29.93
N ALA A 171 0.47 8.21 -28.79
CA ALA A 171 1.62 8.41 -27.90
C ALA A 171 1.92 7.15 -27.08
N PRO A 172 3.20 6.87 -26.77
CA PRO A 172 3.57 5.71 -25.95
C PRO A 172 3.06 5.85 -24.52
N TRP A 173 2.56 4.75 -23.96
CA TRP A 173 2.21 4.66 -22.56
C TRP A 173 3.46 4.32 -21.72
N THR A 174 3.60 4.93 -20.55
CA THR A 174 4.52 4.47 -19.52
C THR A 174 3.76 3.55 -18.58
N VAL A 175 4.14 2.28 -18.54
CA VAL A 175 3.42 1.22 -17.83
C VAL A 175 4.27 0.72 -16.68
N ALA A 176 3.77 0.80 -15.45
CA ALA A 176 4.40 0.14 -14.31
C ALA A 176 4.19 -1.36 -14.44
N VAL A 177 5.27 -2.14 -14.36
CA VAL A 177 5.24 -3.60 -14.39
C VAL A 177 5.86 -4.18 -13.13
N SER A 178 5.28 -5.29 -12.66
CA SER A 178 5.83 -5.98 -11.49
C SER A 178 7.15 -6.65 -11.84
N ARG A 179 8.14 -6.48 -10.97
CA ARG A 179 9.44 -7.18 -11.12
C ARG A 179 9.31 -8.68 -10.93
N SER A 180 8.49 -9.11 -9.96
CA SER A 180 8.44 -10.50 -9.47
C SER A 180 7.17 -11.25 -9.87
N HIS A 181 6.14 -10.57 -10.40
CA HIS A 181 4.85 -11.16 -10.72
C HIS A 181 4.36 -10.76 -12.12
N GLY A 182 5.09 -11.21 -13.14
CA GLY A 182 4.65 -11.12 -14.54
C GLY A 182 3.70 -12.27 -14.88
N ASP A 183 2.68 -12.00 -15.70
CA ASP A 183 1.77 -13.01 -16.24
C ASP A 183 1.39 -12.69 -17.68
N ALA A 184 1.01 -13.72 -18.43
CA ALA A 184 0.76 -13.60 -19.88
C ALA A 184 -0.40 -12.66 -20.22
N ARG A 185 -1.44 -12.56 -19.36
CA ARG A 185 -2.58 -11.67 -19.58
C ARG A 185 -2.14 -10.21 -19.44
N THR A 186 -1.37 -9.89 -18.42
CA THR A 186 -0.79 -8.56 -18.20
C THR A 186 0.12 -8.17 -19.37
N GLU A 187 0.96 -9.09 -19.85
CA GLU A 187 1.84 -8.85 -21.00
C GLU A 187 1.01 -8.56 -22.28
N SER A 188 0.01 -9.38 -22.59
CA SER A 188 -0.89 -9.14 -23.73
C SER A 188 -1.57 -7.79 -23.66
N PHE A 189 -2.08 -7.40 -22.48
CA PHE A 189 -2.69 -6.10 -22.24
C PHE A 189 -1.74 -4.92 -22.52
N ILE A 190 -0.45 -5.08 -22.19
CA ILE A 190 0.57 -4.07 -22.43
C ILE A 190 0.91 -4.02 -23.93
N ASP A 191 1.06 -5.17 -24.57
CA ASP A 191 1.45 -5.27 -25.99
C ASP A 191 0.38 -4.68 -26.93
N GLU A 192 -0.90 -4.80 -26.59
CA GLU A 192 -2.00 -4.16 -27.30
C GLU A 192 -1.89 -2.62 -27.36
N ARG A 193 -1.13 -2.02 -26.47
CA ARG A 193 -0.89 -0.57 -26.38
C ARG A 193 0.31 -0.09 -27.19
N GLY A 194 0.86 -0.90 -28.02
CA GLY A 194 1.93 -0.61 -28.99
C GLY A 194 2.96 0.44 -28.56
N GLY A 195 4.22 0.05 -28.38
CA GLY A 195 5.31 0.99 -28.01
C GLY A 195 5.32 1.45 -26.56
N ALA A 196 4.67 0.72 -25.64
CA ALA A 196 4.67 1.05 -24.22
C ALA A 196 6.09 1.02 -23.61
N VAL A 197 6.44 2.06 -22.86
CA VAL A 197 7.66 2.12 -22.05
C VAL A 197 7.40 1.45 -20.72
N ARG A 198 8.19 0.42 -20.40
CA ARG A 198 8.02 -0.37 -19.17
C ARG A 198 8.85 0.21 -18.02
N ALA A 199 8.20 0.60 -16.94
CA ALA A 199 8.82 0.95 -15.67
C ALA A 199 8.76 -0.27 -14.73
N VAL A 200 9.86 -1.00 -14.59
CA VAL A 200 9.94 -2.20 -13.75
C VAL A 200 10.13 -1.80 -12.30
N LEU A 201 9.13 -2.04 -11.47
CA LEU A 201 9.07 -1.62 -10.07
C LEU A 201 8.61 -2.78 -9.19
N GLY A 202 9.06 -2.79 -7.91
CA GLY A 202 8.61 -3.73 -6.89
C GLY A 202 7.43 -3.20 -6.09
N SER A 203 6.69 -4.09 -5.44
CA SER A 203 5.73 -3.79 -4.39
C SER A 203 4.68 -2.71 -4.76
N ALA A 204 4.05 -2.10 -3.77
CA ALA A 204 3.09 -1.00 -3.93
C ALA A 204 3.73 0.33 -4.36
N VAL A 205 5.06 0.43 -4.54
CA VAL A 205 5.71 1.59 -5.18
C VAL A 205 5.04 1.93 -6.52
N LYS A 206 4.57 0.94 -7.26
CA LYS A 206 3.86 1.10 -8.53
C LYS A 206 2.62 2.00 -8.41
N PHE A 207 1.85 1.85 -7.32
CA PHE A 207 0.69 2.71 -7.06
C PHE A 207 1.11 4.16 -6.78
N GLY A 208 2.17 4.35 -5.99
CA GLY A 208 2.74 5.67 -5.71
C GLY A 208 3.17 6.39 -6.99
N ARG A 209 3.86 5.69 -7.90
CA ARG A 209 4.32 6.25 -9.18
C ARG A 209 3.18 6.62 -10.13
N VAL A 210 2.07 5.85 -10.11
CA VAL A 210 0.85 6.24 -10.83
C VAL A 210 0.23 7.48 -10.18
N ALA A 211 0.10 7.51 -8.85
CA ALA A 211 -0.55 8.60 -8.14
C ALA A 211 0.17 9.95 -8.29
N GLU A 212 1.51 9.94 -8.39
CA GLU A 212 2.29 11.17 -8.60
C GLU A 212 2.51 11.54 -10.08
N GLY A 213 1.94 10.73 -11.01
CA GLY A 213 1.98 11.01 -12.44
C GLY A 213 3.29 10.64 -13.13
N GLU A 214 4.16 9.84 -12.52
CA GLU A 214 5.40 9.34 -13.18
C GLU A 214 5.12 8.25 -14.20
N VAL A 215 4.10 7.43 -13.97
CA VAL A 215 3.63 6.41 -14.91
C VAL A 215 2.13 6.58 -15.19
N ASP A 216 1.67 6.07 -16.34
CA ASP A 216 0.28 6.25 -16.79
C ASP A 216 -0.66 5.21 -16.22
N ILE A 217 -0.17 3.97 -16.07
CA ILE A 217 -1.00 2.82 -15.70
C ILE A 217 -0.16 1.73 -15.02
N TYR A 218 -0.81 1.00 -14.12
CA TYR A 218 -0.32 -0.23 -13.54
C TYR A 218 -1.35 -1.35 -13.76
N PRO A 219 -1.18 -2.19 -14.80
CA PRO A 219 -2.01 -3.37 -14.99
C PRO A 219 -1.56 -4.50 -14.05
N ARG A 220 -2.52 -5.12 -13.37
CA ARG A 220 -2.35 -6.32 -12.57
C ARG A 220 -3.51 -7.27 -12.83
N LEU A 221 -3.33 -8.24 -13.75
CA LEU A 221 -4.37 -9.19 -14.14
C LEU A 221 -4.20 -10.58 -13.50
N SER A 222 -3.11 -10.77 -12.75
CA SER A 222 -2.92 -11.93 -11.88
C SER A 222 -3.56 -11.69 -10.50
N PRO A 223 -3.94 -12.77 -9.79
CA PRO A 223 -4.46 -12.66 -8.44
C PRO A 223 -3.53 -11.88 -7.51
N THR A 224 -4.13 -11.13 -6.58
CA THR A 224 -3.46 -10.35 -5.55
C THR A 224 -4.38 -10.27 -4.34
N SER A 225 -3.84 -10.03 -3.17
CA SER A 225 -4.65 -9.88 -1.96
C SER A 225 -5.15 -8.44 -1.81
N GLU A 226 -6.22 -8.26 -1.04
CA GLU A 226 -6.83 -6.96 -0.82
C GLU A 226 -5.87 -5.99 -0.11
N TRP A 227 -5.03 -6.47 0.81
CA TRP A 227 -4.05 -5.64 1.53
C TRP A 227 -2.90 -5.15 0.64
N ASP A 228 -2.56 -5.85 -0.46
CA ASP A 228 -1.59 -5.39 -1.46
C ASP A 228 -2.09 -4.17 -2.23
N VAL A 229 -3.43 -4.02 -2.35
CA VAL A 229 -4.08 -3.07 -3.27
C VAL A 229 -4.73 -1.90 -2.56
N ALA A 230 -5.39 -2.11 -1.43
CA ALA A 230 -6.32 -1.13 -0.85
C ALA A 230 -5.67 0.23 -0.54
N ALA A 231 -4.46 0.25 0.01
CA ALA A 231 -3.74 1.49 0.32
C ALA A 231 -3.42 2.27 -0.97
N GLY A 232 -2.83 1.59 -1.95
CA GLY A 232 -2.52 2.18 -3.25
C GLY A 232 -3.76 2.65 -4.01
N HIS A 233 -4.86 1.90 -3.92
CA HIS A 233 -6.16 2.27 -4.49
C HIS A 233 -6.65 3.61 -3.94
N ALA A 234 -6.71 3.76 -2.61
CA ALA A 234 -7.14 5.01 -1.99
C ALA A 234 -6.24 6.19 -2.41
N VAL A 235 -4.92 6.00 -2.45
CA VAL A 235 -3.96 7.04 -2.86
C VAL A 235 -4.19 7.45 -4.33
N ILE A 236 -4.35 6.49 -5.26
CA ILE A 236 -4.62 6.78 -6.68
C ILE A 236 -5.92 7.55 -6.84
N VAL A 237 -7.01 7.11 -6.20
CA VAL A 237 -8.31 7.79 -6.30
C VAL A 237 -8.25 9.19 -5.68
N ALA A 238 -7.58 9.35 -4.54
CA ALA A 238 -7.34 10.64 -3.91
C ALA A 238 -6.51 11.58 -4.80
N ALA A 239 -5.60 11.04 -5.62
CA ALA A 239 -4.81 11.79 -6.61
C ALA A 239 -5.57 12.08 -7.92
N GLY A 240 -6.84 11.69 -8.04
CA GLY A 240 -7.70 11.93 -9.21
C GLY A 240 -7.65 10.83 -10.27
N GLY A 241 -6.99 9.71 -9.99
CA GLY A 241 -6.97 8.54 -10.85
C GLY A 241 -8.15 7.59 -10.65
N LYS A 242 -8.08 6.42 -11.29
CA LYS A 242 -9.09 5.37 -11.19
C LYS A 242 -8.42 4.01 -10.98
N VAL A 243 -9.08 3.16 -10.21
CA VAL A 243 -8.77 1.73 -10.09
C VAL A 243 -10.02 0.97 -10.53
N THR A 244 -9.86 -0.01 -11.39
CA THR A 244 -10.96 -0.81 -11.96
C THR A 244 -10.59 -2.29 -11.89
N ASP A 245 -11.58 -3.15 -11.80
CA ASP A 245 -11.47 -4.57 -12.11
C ASP A 245 -11.32 -4.80 -13.62
N SER A 246 -10.90 -6.01 -13.99
CA SER A 246 -10.65 -6.42 -15.40
C SER A 246 -11.88 -7.09 -16.00
#